data_284341cf3a4f9a4b1f4afda490aa469f
#
_entry.id   284341cf3a4f9a4b1f4afda490aa469f
#
_cell.length_a   1.000
_cell.length_b   1.000
_cell.length_c   1.000
_cell.angle_alpha   90.00
_cell.angle_beta   90.00
_cell.angle_gamma   90.00
#
_symmetry.space_group_name_H-M   'P 1'
#
loop_
_entity.id
_entity.type
_entity.pdbx_description
1 polymer ?
#
loop_
_entity_poly.entity_id
_entity_poly.type
_entity_poly.pdbx_seq_one_letter_code
_entity_poly.pdbx_strand_id
1 'polypeptide(L)' 'MAGEPPTQYLARWRMYLAATWLRDEDTSLGELALRLGYQSEAAFNRAFKRFFSVSPGAIRRGERLPVGQS' A
#
# COMPACT_ATOMS: atom_id res chain seq x y z
N MET A 1 -1.09 23.45 -16.12
CA MET A 1 -0.91 23.01 -15.70
C MET A 1 -0.82 21.97 -15.65
N ALA A 2 -0.51 21.47 -15.62
CA ALA A 2 -0.37 20.61 -15.59
C ALA A 2 -0.51 19.79 -15.29
N GLY A 3 -0.53 19.25 -15.16
CA GLY A 3 -0.80 18.33 -15.14
C GLY A 3 -0.61 17.20 -14.42
N GLU A 4 0.35 16.44 -14.65
CA GLU A 4 0.54 15.25 -13.96
C GLU A 4 1.18 15.44 -12.65
N PRO A 5 0.70 14.79 -11.59
CA PRO A 5 1.35 14.88 -10.29
C PRO A 5 2.71 14.22 -10.33
N PRO A 6 3.60 14.59 -9.44
CA PRO A 6 4.90 13.94 -9.34
C PRO A 6 4.77 12.49 -8.97
N THR A 7 5.75 11.71 -9.33
CA THR A 7 5.76 10.29 -9.06
C THR A 7 5.60 9.97 -7.60
N GLN A 8 6.26 10.73 -6.73
CA GLN A 8 6.14 10.48 -5.31
C GLN A 8 4.74 10.73 -4.81
N TYR A 9 4.02 11.63 -5.42
CA TYR A 9 2.64 11.87 -5.01
C TYR A 9 1.77 10.68 -5.38
N LEU A 10 1.99 10.11 -6.56
CA LEU A 10 1.24 8.94 -6.98
C LEU A 10 1.55 7.74 -6.11
N ALA A 11 2.80 7.58 -5.73
CA ALA A 11 3.19 6.46 -4.88
C ALA A 11 2.50 6.56 -3.52
N ARG A 12 2.45 7.76 -2.98
CA ARG A 12 1.80 7.97 -1.69
C ARG A 12 0.31 7.67 -1.78
N TRP A 13 -0.31 8.10 -2.85
CA TRP A 13 -1.73 7.87 -3.04
C TRP A 13 -2.03 6.39 -3.15
N ARG A 14 -1.19 5.67 -3.87
CA ARG A 14 -1.35 4.22 -4.00
C ARG A 14 -1.24 3.54 -2.65
N MET A 15 -0.33 3.99 -1.81
CA MET A 15 -0.16 3.39 -0.50
C MET A 15 -1.36 3.65 0.40
N TYR A 16 -1.95 4.81 0.32
CA TYR A 16 -3.16 5.10 1.09
C TYR A 16 -4.32 4.24 0.62
N LEU A 17 -4.45 4.05 -0.68
CA LEU A 17 -5.47 3.16 -1.21
C LEU A 17 -5.23 1.75 -0.73
N ALA A 18 -3.98 1.32 -0.75
CA ALA A 18 -3.63 -0.01 -0.30
C ALA A 18 -4.04 -0.22 1.15
N ALA A 19 -3.73 0.75 2.00
CA ALA A 19 -4.08 0.64 3.41
C ALA A 19 -5.58 0.51 3.60
N THR A 20 -6.34 1.23 2.80
CA THR A 20 -7.80 1.16 2.87
C THR A 20 -8.31 -0.20 2.41
N TRP A 21 -7.77 -0.69 1.29
CA TRP A 21 -8.25 -1.94 0.72
C TRP A 21 -7.78 -3.17 1.50
N LEU A 22 -6.72 -3.03 2.29
CA LEU A 22 -6.23 -4.16 3.05
C LEU A 22 -7.25 -4.68 4.05
N ARG A 23 -8.21 -3.87 4.41
CA ARG A 23 -9.23 -4.31 5.34
C ARG A 23 -10.24 -5.24 4.72
N ASP A 24 -10.26 -5.30 3.38
CA ASP A 24 -11.17 -6.16 2.69
C ASP A 24 -10.53 -7.54 2.60
N GLU A 25 -10.97 -8.44 3.43
CA GLU A 25 -10.37 -9.76 3.49
C GLU A 25 -10.70 -10.63 2.30
N ASP A 26 -11.64 -10.22 1.47
CA ASP A 26 -11.98 -10.98 0.29
C ASP A 26 -10.96 -10.81 -0.82
N THR A 27 -10.09 -9.83 -0.71
CA THR A 27 -9.09 -9.59 -1.73
C THR A 27 -7.73 -10.06 -1.23
N SER A 28 -7.07 -10.90 -1.98
CA SER A 28 -5.75 -11.38 -1.58
C SER A 28 -4.71 -10.28 -1.77
N LEU A 29 -3.59 -10.40 -1.10
CA LEU A 29 -2.52 -9.42 -1.24
C LEU A 29 -1.97 -9.42 -2.66
N GLY A 30 -1.89 -10.59 -3.29
CA GLY A 30 -1.43 -10.66 -4.66
C GLY A 30 -2.36 -9.93 -5.61
N GLU A 31 -3.65 -10.09 -5.40
CA GLU A 31 -4.63 -9.43 -6.21
C GLU A 31 -4.58 -7.92 -6.02
N LEU A 32 -4.43 -7.51 -4.80
CA LEU A 32 -4.32 -6.10 -4.47
C LEU A 32 -3.09 -5.49 -5.13
N ALA A 33 -1.98 -6.20 -5.10
CA ALA A 33 -0.76 -5.73 -5.72
C ALA A 33 -0.97 -5.45 -7.20
N LEU A 34 -1.65 -6.36 -7.87
CA LEU A 34 -1.90 -6.19 -9.30
C LEU A 34 -2.82 -5.01 -9.57
N ARG A 35 -3.83 -4.83 -8.74
CA ARG A 35 -4.74 -3.70 -8.92
C ARG A 35 -4.03 -2.38 -8.78
N LEU A 36 -3.02 -2.34 -7.93
CA LEU A 36 -2.28 -1.11 -7.70
C LEU A 36 -1.17 -0.90 -8.71
N GLY A 37 -0.97 -1.85 -9.60
CA GLY A 37 0.00 -1.67 -10.67
C GLY A 37 1.37 -2.23 -10.37
N TYR A 38 1.50 -3.06 -9.35
CA TYR A 38 2.78 -3.70 -9.05
C TYR A 38 2.89 -5.00 -9.84
N GLN A 39 4.10 -5.39 -10.14
CA GLN A 39 4.34 -6.58 -10.93
C GLN A 39 4.13 -7.85 -10.14
N SER A 40 4.26 -7.80 -8.85
CA SER A 40 4.13 -8.98 -8.02
C SER A 40 3.77 -8.58 -6.61
N GLU A 41 3.33 -9.56 -5.85
CA GLU A 41 3.03 -9.33 -4.45
C GLU A 41 4.29 -8.94 -3.69
N ALA A 42 5.42 -9.52 -4.05
CA ALA A 42 6.68 -9.21 -3.38
C ALA A 42 7.06 -7.74 -3.60
N ALA A 43 6.85 -7.25 -4.82
CA ALA A 43 7.14 -5.84 -5.11
C ALA A 43 6.26 -4.93 -4.29
N PHE A 44 4.98 -5.28 -4.19
CA PHE A 44 4.05 -4.50 -3.39
C PHE A 44 4.45 -4.53 -1.92
N ASN A 45 4.79 -5.71 -1.40
CA ASN A 45 5.18 -5.83 0.00
C ASN A 45 6.37 -4.94 0.32
N ARG A 46 7.35 -4.92 -0.55
CA ARG A 46 8.52 -4.08 -0.34
C ARG A 46 8.18 -2.60 -0.34
N ALA A 47 7.37 -2.19 -1.30
CA ALA A 47 6.98 -0.78 -1.39
C ALA A 47 6.16 -0.37 -0.16
N PHE A 48 5.23 -1.22 0.25
CA PHE A 48 4.38 -0.92 1.38
C PHE A 48 5.18 -0.82 2.67
N LYS A 49 6.09 -1.78 2.88
CA LYS A 49 6.90 -1.78 4.08
C LYS A 49 7.82 -0.57 4.11
N ARG A 50 8.32 -0.18 2.95
CA ARG A 50 9.19 0.97 2.87
C ARG A 50 8.45 2.24 3.22
N PHE A 51 7.18 2.33 2.83
CA PHE A 51 6.40 3.53 3.05
C PHE A 51 5.84 3.59 4.46
N PHE A 52 5.30 2.50 4.97
CA PHE A 52 4.64 2.47 6.27
C PHE A 52 5.45 1.83 7.38
N SER A 53 6.58 1.23 7.06
CA SER A 53 7.45 0.55 8.01
C SER A 53 6.87 -0.76 8.55
N VAL A 54 5.74 -1.20 8.04
CA VAL A 54 5.18 -2.49 8.40
C VAL A 54 4.67 -3.15 7.13
N SER A 55 4.58 -4.47 7.15
CA SER A 55 4.13 -5.19 5.96
C SER A 55 2.62 -5.14 5.83
N PRO A 56 2.10 -5.30 4.62
CA PRO A 56 0.64 -5.32 4.45
C PRO A 56 0.00 -6.48 5.18
N GLY A 57 0.71 -7.60 5.29
CA GLY A 57 0.18 -8.74 6.03
C GLY A 57 -0.02 -8.43 7.50
N ALA A 58 0.89 -7.65 8.06
CA ALA A 58 0.77 -7.26 9.46
C ALA A 58 -0.47 -6.39 9.67
N ILE A 59 -0.73 -5.48 8.76
CA ILE A 59 -1.91 -4.64 8.86
C ILE A 59 -3.18 -5.48 8.77
N ARG A 60 -3.18 -6.45 7.87
CA ARG A 60 -4.35 -7.31 7.70
C ARG A 60 -4.61 -8.15 8.94
N ARG A 61 -3.54 -8.47 9.68
CA ARG A 61 -3.68 -9.22 10.92
C ARG A 61 -4.17 -8.34 12.06
N GLY A 62 -4.39 -7.07 11.82
CA GLY A 62 -4.93 -6.20 12.84
C GLY A 62 -3.95 -5.25 13.49
N GLU A 63 -2.72 -5.21 13.02
CA GLU A 63 -1.76 -4.28 13.59
C GLU A 63 -2.04 -2.88 13.08
N ARG A 64 -1.70 -1.90 13.92
CA ARG A 64 -1.96 -0.55 13.51
C ARG A 64 -0.86 -0.01 12.65
N LEU A 65 -1.22 0.84 11.72
CA LEU A 65 -0.23 1.58 10.96
C LEU A 65 0.45 2.57 11.90
N PRO A 66 1.75 2.72 11.78
CA PRO A 66 2.49 3.65 12.64
C PRO A 66 2.31 5.08 12.16
N VAL A 67 1.13 5.44 11.77
CA VAL A 67 0.90 6.75 11.29
C VAL A 67 0.65 7.68 12.39
N GLY A 68 1.16 8.75 12.36
CA GLY A 68 0.99 9.77 13.30
C GLY A 68 1.63 9.56 14.54
N GLN A 69 2.39 8.52 14.67
CA GLN A 69 2.95 8.31 15.78
C GLN A 69 3.93 8.95 16.03
N SER A 70 4.33 9.26 15.73
CA SER A 70 5.37 9.92 15.97
C SER A 70 5.70 10.02 17.02
#